data_0e759e69b455c91ba5029bfec3e796d4
#
_entry.id   0e759e69b455c91ba5029bfec3e796d4
#
_cell.length_a   1.000
_cell.length_b   1.000
_cell.length_c   1.000
_cell.angle_alpha   90.00
_cell.angle_beta   90.00
_cell.angle_gamma   90.00
#
_symmetry.space_group_name_H-M   'P 1'
#
loop_
_entity.id
_entity.type
_entity.pdbx_description
1 polymer ?
#
loop_
_entity_poly.entity_id
_entity_poly.type
_entity_poly.pdbx_seq_one_letter_code
_entity_poly.pdbx_strand_id
1 'polypeptide(L)'
;MQAWSTNLRSKTAIRTSDTRYFVDPSIAVAALGITPDKLMHDMNTFGLLFETMAVRDLRIYADAIDAKVYHYRDKDELECDAVIERRDGSYGLVEIKLGGDYAVSEAQITLNALAKKINTDKVGEPSFRMVLTAVGKYALRLEDGTFVVPIGCLKH
;
A
#
# COMPACT_ATOMS: atom_id res chain seq x y z
N MET A 1 6.11 10.78 0.10
CA MET A 1 6.59 9.41 0.39
C MET A 1 7.66 9.07 -0.64
N GLN A 2 8.82 8.65 -0.19
CA GLN A 2 9.95 8.33 -1.06
C GLN A 2 9.68 7.07 -1.88
N ALA A 3 10.28 7.01 -3.07
CA ALA A 3 10.25 5.82 -3.89
C ALA A 3 11.15 4.73 -3.29
N TRP A 4 10.66 3.49 -3.27
CA TRP A 4 11.45 2.33 -2.85
C TRP A 4 12.42 1.93 -3.96
N SER A 5 13.70 1.79 -3.60
CA SER A 5 14.75 1.36 -4.52
C SER A 5 15.16 -0.06 -4.18
N THR A 6 14.92 -1.00 -5.09
CA THR A 6 15.22 -2.42 -4.90
C THR A 6 15.88 -3.03 -6.13
N ASN A 7 16.39 -4.24 -5.99
CA ASN A 7 16.94 -5.02 -7.08
C ASN A 7 15.84 -5.77 -7.82
N LEU A 8 15.67 -5.51 -9.12
CA LEU A 8 14.74 -6.22 -9.98
C LEU A 8 15.45 -7.32 -10.78
N ARG A 9 14.73 -8.37 -11.14
CA ARG A 9 15.21 -9.42 -12.07
C ARG A 9 15.34 -8.89 -13.49
N SER A 10 14.53 -7.91 -13.87
CA SER A 10 14.54 -7.25 -15.17
C SER A 10 15.38 -5.96 -15.14
N LYS A 11 15.70 -5.43 -16.35
CA LYS A 11 16.34 -4.11 -16.51
C LYS A 11 15.34 -2.95 -16.43
N THR A 12 14.10 -3.19 -16.00
CA THR A 12 13.10 -2.12 -15.86
C THR A 12 13.58 -1.09 -14.84
N ALA A 13 13.50 0.17 -15.22
CA ALA A 13 13.89 1.26 -14.33
C ALA A 13 12.76 1.60 -13.35
N ILE A 14 13.10 1.71 -12.08
CA ILE A 14 12.19 2.19 -11.03
C ILE A 14 12.04 3.71 -11.18
N ARG A 15 10.83 4.22 -11.04
CA ARG A 15 10.57 5.67 -10.97
C ARG A 15 10.97 6.16 -9.58
N THR A 16 11.79 7.20 -9.54
CA THR A 16 12.36 7.73 -8.29
C THR A 16 11.67 9.01 -7.79
N SER A 17 10.60 9.45 -8.45
CA SER A 17 9.84 10.62 -8.03
C SER A 17 9.00 10.31 -6.79
N ASP A 18 9.10 11.19 -5.79
CA ASP A 18 8.33 11.04 -4.55
C ASP A 18 6.83 11.23 -4.77
N THR A 19 6.01 10.40 -4.12
CA THR A 19 4.57 10.60 -4.02
C THR A 19 4.25 11.55 -2.86
N ARG A 20 3.34 12.51 -3.11
CA ARG A 20 2.90 13.49 -2.11
C ARG A 20 1.55 13.09 -1.53
N TYR A 21 1.46 13.10 -0.22
CA TYR A 21 0.24 12.87 0.54
C TYR A 21 -0.02 14.06 1.47
N PHE A 22 -1.27 14.32 1.78
CA PHE A 22 -1.58 15.20 2.90
C PHE A 22 -1.12 14.55 4.21
N VAL A 23 -0.76 15.39 5.17
CA VAL A 23 -0.39 14.92 6.52
C VAL A 23 -1.60 14.26 7.20
N ASP A 24 -2.79 14.80 6.92
CA ASP A 24 -4.06 14.24 7.38
C ASP A 24 -5.13 14.44 6.27
N PRO A 25 -5.94 13.42 5.95
CA PRO A 25 -6.96 13.52 4.92
C PRO A 25 -8.04 14.57 5.23
N SER A 26 -8.25 14.94 6.50
CA SER A 26 -9.19 16.00 6.87
C SER A 26 -8.83 17.35 6.27
N ILE A 27 -7.55 17.62 6.04
CA ILE A 27 -7.09 18.85 5.37
C ILE A 27 -7.60 18.88 3.93
N ALA A 28 -7.51 17.77 3.21
CA ALA A 28 -8.02 17.66 1.85
C ALA A 28 -9.54 17.78 1.81
N VAL A 29 -10.26 17.13 2.73
CA VAL A 29 -11.71 17.21 2.86
C VAL A 29 -12.14 18.65 3.08
N ALA A 30 -11.50 19.37 4.00
CA ALA A 30 -11.78 20.78 4.30
C ALA A 30 -11.49 21.69 3.10
N ALA A 31 -10.34 21.49 2.43
CA ALA A 31 -9.95 22.30 1.27
C ALA A 31 -10.89 22.10 0.06
N LEU A 32 -11.40 20.89 -0.13
CA LEU A 32 -12.32 20.55 -1.21
C LEU A 32 -13.79 20.91 -0.87
N GLY A 33 -14.09 21.19 0.39
CA GLY A 33 -15.46 21.46 0.85
C GLY A 33 -16.39 20.23 0.64
N ILE A 34 -15.87 19.02 0.76
CA ILE A 34 -16.61 17.78 0.49
C ILE A 34 -17.32 17.33 1.77
N THR A 35 -18.60 16.99 1.63
CA THR A 35 -19.39 16.35 2.69
C THR A 35 -19.29 14.83 2.60
N PRO A 36 -19.59 14.08 3.70
CA PRO A 36 -19.64 12.62 3.67
C PRO A 36 -20.56 12.07 2.58
N ASP A 37 -21.72 12.68 2.39
CA ASP A 37 -22.68 12.26 1.36
C ASP A 37 -22.10 12.40 -0.06
N LYS A 38 -21.36 13.47 -0.33
CA LYS A 38 -20.69 13.63 -1.62
C LYS A 38 -19.60 12.59 -1.83
N LEU A 39 -18.82 12.26 -0.78
CA LEU A 39 -17.80 11.22 -0.87
C LEU A 39 -18.39 9.85 -1.18
N MET A 40 -19.55 9.51 -0.65
CA MET A 40 -20.24 8.24 -0.95
C MET A 40 -20.68 8.13 -2.41
N HIS A 41 -20.77 9.25 -3.13
CA HIS A 41 -21.07 9.28 -4.56
C HIS A 41 -19.83 9.47 -5.45
N ASP A 42 -18.66 9.71 -4.85
CA ASP A 42 -17.37 9.85 -5.54
C ASP A 42 -16.33 8.88 -4.96
N MET A 43 -16.44 7.62 -5.35
CA MET A 43 -15.55 6.55 -4.88
C MET A 43 -14.08 6.77 -5.26
N ASN A 44 -13.79 7.52 -6.32
CA ASN A 44 -12.42 7.83 -6.70
C ASN A 44 -11.78 8.77 -5.68
N THR A 45 -12.43 9.90 -5.38
CA THR A 45 -11.96 10.83 -4.35
C THR A 45 -11.92 10.15 -2.98
N PHE A 46 -12.92 9.33 -2.65
CA PHE A 46 -12.93 8.57 -1.40
C PHE A 46 -11.74 7.61 -1.31
N GLY A 47 -11.41 6.89 -2.39
CA GLY A 47 -10.25 6.01 -2.46
C GLY A 47 -8.94 6.74 -2.19
N LEU A 48 -8.72 7.90 -2.81
CA LEU A 48 -7.53 8.73 -2.60
C LEU A 48 -7.40 9.25 -1.16
N LEU A 49 -8.52 9.63 -0.54
CA LEU A 49 -8.54 10.06 0.86
C LEU A 49 -8.28 8.89 1.82
N PHE A 50 -8.85 7.72 1.52
CA PHE A 50 -8.59 6.50 2.27
C PHE A 50 -7.13 6.07 2.16
N GLU A 51 -6.55 6.09 0.96
CA GLU A 51 -5.13 5.81 0.75
C GLU A 51 -4.25 6.77 1.57
N THR A 52 -4.55 8.08 1.55
CA THR A 52 -3.86 9.09 2.36
C THR A 52 -3.91 8.75 3.86
N MET A 53 -5.07 8.36 4.37
CA MET A 53 -5.27 7.94 5.76
C MET A 53 -4.47 6.66 6.07
N ALA A 54 -4.59 5.66 5.22
CA ALA A 54 -3.92 4.38 5.39
C ALA A 54 -2.38 4.54 5.39
N VAL A 55 -1.83 5.32 4.46
CA VAL A 55 -0.38 5.61 4.42
C VAL A 55 0.08 6.35 5.68
N ARG A 56 -0.72 7.31 6.21
CA ARG A 56 -0.42 7.98 7.49
C ARG A 56 -0.33 6.96 8.63
N ASP A 57 -1.33 6.09 8.74
CA ASP A 57 -1.40 5.11 9.82
C ASP A 57 -0.30 4.05 9.70
N LEU A 58 -0.04 3.56 8.47
CA LEU A 58 1.07 2.63 8.21
C LEU A 58 2.42 3.22 8.61
N ARG A 59 2.64 4.53 8.42
CA ARG A 59 3.87 5.20 8.88
C ARG A 59 4.00 5.20 10.39
N ILE A 60 2.91 5.42 11.11
CA ILE A 60 2.90 5.39 12.58
C ILE A 60 3.24 3.98 13.07
N TYR A 61 2.62 2.95 12.48
CA TYR A 61 2.90 1.56 12.84
C TYR A 61 4.32 1.13 12.44
N ALA A 62 4.80 1.56 11.28
CA ALA A 62 6.15 1.27 10.82
C ALA A 62 7.21 1.89 11.74
N ASP A 63 7.00 3.14 12.18
CA ASP A 63 7.91 3.82 13.11
C ASP A 63 8.03 3.07 14.45
N ALA A 64 6.94 2.50 14.95
CA ALA A 64 6.92 1.71 16.17
C ALA A 64 7.77 0.42 16.11
N ILE A 65 8.10 -0.06 14.90
CA ILE A 65 8.92 -1.27 14.67
C ILE A 65 10.24 -0.96 13.95
N ASP A 66 10.70 0.30 13.99
CA ASP A 66 11.92 0.76 13.30
C ASP A 66 11.92 0.50 11.78
N ALA A 67 10.75 0.59 11.16
CA ALA A 67 10.57 0.45 9.72
C ALA A 67 10.25 1.79 9.05
N LYS A 68 10.39 1.84 7.74
CA LYS A 68 10.00 2.98 6.90
C LYS A 68 8.99 2.57 5.86
N VAL A 69 8.16 3.51 5.45
CA VAL A 69 7.16 3.31 4.39
C VAL A 69 7.59 4.04 3.14
N TYR A 70 7.66 3.30 2.04
CA TYR A 70 7.96 3.76 0.70
C TYR A 70 6.80 3.45 -0.24
N HIS A 71 6.79 4.01 -1.44
CA HIS A 71 5.97 3.54 -2.54
C HIS A 71 6.84 2.91 -3.62
N TYR A 72 6.26 2.08 -4.46
CA TYR A 72 6.95 1.54 -5.62
C TYR A 72 6.19 1.87 -6.90
N ARG A 73 6.91 2.31 -7.93
CA ARG A 73 6.42 2.42 -9.29
C ARG A 73 7.58 2.24 -10.27
N ASP A 74 7.34 1.51 -11.33
CA ASP A 74 8.33 1.34 -12.38
C ASP A 74 7.87 1.89 -13.73
N LYS A 75 8.71 1.74 -14.76
CA LYS A 75 8.40 2.21 -16.12
C LYS A 75 7.37 1.34 -16.84
N ASP A 76 7.12 0.13 -16.37
CA ASP A 76 6.10 -0.78 -16.91
C ASP A 76 4.73 -0.54 -16.25
N GLU A 77 4.57 0.58 -15.52
CA GLU A 77 3.37 1.00 -14.80
C GLU A 77 2.95 0.04 -13.67
N LEU A 78 3.85 -0.85 -13.23
CA LEU A 78 3.61 -1.65 -12.03
C LEU A 78 3.82 -0.78 -10.80
N GLU A 79 2.81 -0.71 -9.94
CA GLU A 79 2.81 0.11 -8.73
C GLU A 79 2.60 -0.76 -7.49
N CYS A 80 3.01 -0.25 -6.33
CA CYS A 80 2.63 -0.75 -5.02
C CYS A 80 2.46 0.45 -4.10
N ASP A 81 1.29 0.56 -3.48
CA ASP A 81 0.88 1.74 -2.71
C ASP A 81 1.81 1.96 -1.51
N ALA A 82 2.22 0.89 -0.84
CA ALA A 82 3.18 0.99 0.26
C ALA A 82 4.12 -0.23 0.32
N VAL A 83 5.40 0.06 0.53
CA VAL A 83 6.42 -0.94 0.89
C VAL A 83 6.93 -0.59 2.28
N ILE A 84 6.77 -1.52 3.22
CA ILE A 84 7.24 -1.37 4.60
C ILE A 84 8.57 -2.08 4.71
N GLU A 85 9.65 -1.35 4.91
CA GLU A 85 11.02 -1.89 4.98
C GLU A 85 11.63 -1.62 6.35
N ARG A 86 12.14 -2.66 6.99
CA ARG A 86 12.88 -2.59 8.25
C ARG A 86 14.36 -2.33 8.01
N ARG A 87 15.07 -1.92 9.05
CA ARG A 87 16.53 -1.66 8.99
C ARG A 87 17.36 -2.88 8.62
N ASP A 88 16.88 -4.09 8.86
CA ASP A 88 17.54 -5.34 8.50
C ASP A 88 17.35 -5.72 7.02
N GLY A 89 16.61 -4.89 6.26
CA GLY A 89 16.30 -5.10 4.85
C GLY A 89 15.10 -6.01 4.61
N SER A 90 14.48 -6.56 5.67
CA SER A 90 13.21 -7.28 5.52
C SER A 90 12.09 -6.31 5.13
N TYR A 91 11.18 -6.74 4.25
CA TYR A 91 10.14 -5.86 3.73
C TYR A 91 8.81 -6.57 3.54
N GLY A 92 7.74 -5.77 3.52
CA GLY A 92 6.39 -6.21 3.18
C GLY A 92 5.79 -5.33 2.09
N LEU A 93 4.92 -5.90 1.27
CA LEU A 93 4.24 -5.24 0.16
C LEU A 93 2.78 -5.02 0.51
N VAL A 94 2.26 -3.82 0.29
CA VAL A 94 0.90 -3.43 0.66
C VAL A 94 0.21 -2.70 -0.48
N GLU A 95 -0.96 -3.19 -0.87
CA GLU A 95 -1.94 -2.50 -1.71
C GLU A 95 -3.08 -1.99 -0.83
N ILE A 96 -3.60 -0.80 -1.14
CA ILE A 96 -4.64 -0.12 -0.37
C ILE A 96 -5.89 -0.02 -1.24
N LYS A 97 -7.01 -0.60 -0.79
CA LYS A 97 -8.28 -0.62 -1.54
C LYS A 97 -9.44 -0.30 -0.61
N LEU A 98 -10.49 0.31 -1.13
CA LEU A 98 -11.70 0.55 -0.31
C LEU A 98 -12.35 -0.76 0.14
N GLY A 99 -12.23 -1.81 -0.67
CA GLY A 99 -12.78 -3.15 -0.41
C GLY A 99 -13.50 -3.71 -1.64
N GLY A 100 -14.13 -4.87 -1.45
CA GLY A 100 -14.81 -5.61 -2.52
C GLY A 100 -13.91 -6.66 -3.17
N ASP A 101 -14.49 -7.81 -3.51
CA ASP A 101 -13.74 -8.99 -3.97
C ASP A 101 -12.95 -8.72 -5.24
N TYR A 102 -13.49 -7.93 -6.16
CA TYR A 102 -12.80 -7.56 -7.40
C TYR A 102 -11.54 -6.75 -7.12
N ALA A 103 -11.64 -5.67 -6.33
CA ALA A 103 -10.48 -4.83 -6.00
C ALA A 103 -9.42 -5.58 -5.20
N VAL A 104 -9.82 -6.49 -4.32
CA VAL A 104 -8.90 -7.37 -3.59
C VAL A 104 -8.18 -8.32 -4.55
N SER A 105 -8.89 -8.91 -5.52
CA SER A 105 -8.29 -9.80 -6.51
C SER A 105 -7.30 -9.08 -7.43
N GLU A 106 -7.61 -7.86 -7.88
CA GLU A 106 -6.68 -7.04 -8.65
C GLU A 106 -5.43 -6.70 -7.84
N ALA A 107 -5.59 -6.27 -6.60
CA ALA A 107 -4.48 -5.96 -5.70
C ALA A 107 -3.58 -7.19 -5.46
N GLN A 108 -4.18 -8.37 -5.29
CA GLN A 108 -3.45 -9.63 -5.16
C GLN A 108 -2.59 -9.93 -6.40
N ILE A 109 -3.15 -9.73 -7.60
CA ILE A 109 -2.41 -9.92 -8.87
C ILE A 109 -1.22 -8.95 -8.93
N THR A 110 -1.42 -7.69 -8.60
CA THR A 110 -0.38 -6.66 -8.57
C THR A 110 0.75 -7.03 -7.60
N LEU A 111 0.41 -7.39 -6.35
CA LEU A 111 1.39 -7.80 -5.34
C LEU A 111 2.20 -9.02 -5.78
N ASN A 112 1.55 -10.00 -6.40
CA ASN A 112 2.20 -11.20 -6.91
C ASN A 112 3.11 -10.89 -8.10
N ALA A 113 2.69 -9.98 -8.99
CA ALA A 113 3.51 -9.53 -10.11
C ALA A 113 4.79 -8.82 -9.63
N LEU A 114 4.66 -7.94 -8.63
CA LEU A 114 5.81 -7.26 -8.04
C LEU A 114 6.74 -8.22 -7.32
N ALA A 115 6.22 -9.14 -6.50
CA ALA A 115 7.03 -10.14 -5.81
C ALA A 115 7.87 -10.99 -6.78
N LYS A 116 7.29 -11.39 -7.93
CA LYS A 116 8.01 -12.11 -8.99
C LYS A 116 9.07 -11.26 -9.70
N LYS A 117 8.87 -9.95 -9.78
CA LYS A 117 9.78 -9.01 -10.45
C LYS A 117 11.00 -8.66 -9.61
N ILE A 118 10.87 -8.69 -8.28
CA ILE A 118 11.96 -8.45 -7.33
C ILE A 118 13.01 -9.57 -7.43
N ASN A 119 14.29 -9.20 -7.38
CA ASN A 119 15.37 -10.17 -7.34
C ASN A 119 15.59 -10.69 -5.91
N THR A 120 14.80 -11.69 -5.54
CA THR A 120 14.80 -12.26 -4.21
C THR A 120 16.09 -12.95 -3.80
N ASP A 121 16.92 -13.34 -4.77
CA ASP A 121 18.27 -13.88 -4.48
C ASP A 121 19.20 -12.80 -3.87
N LYS A 122 18.89 -11.52 -4.10
CA LYS A 122 19.65 -10.39 -3.59
C LYS A 122 19.04 -9.72 -2.36
N VAL A 123 17.72 -9.65 -2.29
CA VAL A 123 17.00 -8.86 -1.26
C VAL A 123 16.10 -9.71 -0.38
N GLY A 124 15.99 -11.02 -0.63
CA GLY A 124 15.10 -11.92 0.09
C GLY A 124 13.66 -11.85 -0.42
N GLU A 125 12.84 -12.78 0.05
CA GLU A 125 11.40 -12.80 -0.22
C GLU A 125 10.68 -11.73 0.65
N PRO A 126 9.57 -11.17 0.19
CA PRO A 126 8.76 -10.30 1.03
C PRO A 126 8.25 -11.06 2.25
N SER A 127 8.42 -10.48 3.43
CA SER A 127 7.95 -11.07 4.70
C SER A 127 6.42 -11.27 4.70
N PHE A 128 5.71 -10.39 3.99
CA PHE A 128 4.28 -10.50 3.77
C PHE A 128 3.85 -9.74 2.50
N ARG A 129 2.70 -10.13 1.98
CA ARG A 129 1.91 -9.36 1.01
C ARG A 129 0.55 -9.09 1.63
N MET A 130 0.08 -7.86 1.58
CA MET A 130 -1.15 -7.44 2.24
C MET A 130 -1.99 -6.53 1.36
N VAL A 131 -3.29 -6.82 1.27
CA VAL A 131 -4.30 -5.88 0.79
C VAL A 131 -4.95 -5.26 2.01
N LEU A 132 -4.69 -3.97 2.23
CA LEU A 132 -5.29 -3.18 3.30
C LEU A 132 -6.62 -2.60 2.81
N THR A 133 -7.72 -2.91 3.49
CA THR A 133 -9.07 -2.51 3.07
C THR A 133 -9.72 -1.53 4.05
N ALA A 134 -10.58 -0.64 3.52
CA ALA A 134 -11.37 0.26 4.36
C ALA A 134 -12.43 -0.50 5.15
N VAL A 135 -13.00 -1.54 4.55
CA VAL A 135 -14.12 -2.30 5.12
C VAL A 135 -13.76 -3.78 5.27
N GLY A 136 -14.33 -4.41 6.29
CA GLY A 136 -14.18 -5.83 6.59
C GLY A 136 -14.41 -6.09 8.05
N LYS A 137 -14.77 -7.34 8.41
CA LYS A 137 -15.07 -7.73 9.80
C LYS A 137 -13.85 -8.35 10.49
N TYR A 138 -12.98 -8.99 9.73
CA TYR A 138 -11.80 -9.71 10.24
C TYR A 138 -10.71 -9.77 9.16
N ALA A 139 -9.49 -9.95 9.60
CA ALA A 139 -8.38 -10.23 8.70
C ALA A 139 -8.43 -11.71 8.26
N LEU A 140 -8.05 -11.98 7.03
CA LEU A 140 -7.98 -13.32 6.47
C LEU A 140 -6.70 -13.50 5.63
N ARG A 141 -6.36 -14.74 5.33
CA ARG A 141 -5.25 -15.10 4.47
C ARG A 141 -5.77 -15.87 3.27
N LEU A 142 -5.41 -15.39 2.08
CA LEU A 142 -5.73 -16.04 0.82
C LEU A 142 -4.86 -17.28 0.59
N GLU A 143 -5.24 -18.12 -0.38
CA GLU A 143 -4.54 -19.39 -0.70
C GLU A 143 -3.07 -19.17 -1.09
N ASP A 144 -2.76 -18.07 -1.77
CA ASP A 144 -1.38 -17.69 -2.16
C ASP A 144 -0.55 -17.10 -1.01
N GLY A 145 -1.12 -17.00 0.19
CA GLY A 145 -0.49 -16.44 1.37
C GLY A 145 -0.65 -14.93 1.55
N THR A 146 -1.29 -14.22 0.61
CA THR A 146 -1.58 -12.78 0.75
C THR A 146 -2.59 -12.55 1.86
N PHE A 147 -2.33 -11.58 2.72
CA PHE A 147 -3.27 -11.15 3.76
C PHE A 147 -4.25 -10.13 3.21
N VAL A 148 -5.51 -10.21 3.61
CA VAL A 148 -6.52 -9.16 3.43
C VAL A 148 -6.87 -8.65 4.81
N VAL A 149 -6.56 -7.39 5.08
CA VAL A 149 -6.64 -6.81 6.42
C VAL A 149 -7.48 -5.55 6.39
N PRO A 150 -8.66 -5.52 7.01
CA PRO A 150 -9.38 -4.28 7.23
C PRO A 150 -8.57 -3.35 8.14
N ILE A 151 -8.56 -2.04 7.83
CA ILE A 151 -7.75 -1.06 8.58
C ILE A 151 -8.08 -1.08 10.09
N GLY A 152 -9.33 -1.34 10.46
CA GLY A 152 -9.76 -1.48 11.85
C GLY A 152 -9.19 -2.71 12.57
N CYS A 153 -8.55 -3.64 11.86
CA CYS A 153 -7.88 -4.82 12.44
C CYS A 153 -6.38 -4.56 12.71
N LEU A 154 -5.82 -3.45 12.22
CA LEU A 154 -4.45 -3.07 12.55
C LEU A 154 -4.35 -2.65 14.01
N LYS A 155 -3.29 -3.11 14.68
CA LYS A 155 -2.95 -2.75 16.07
C LYS A 155 -1.45 -2.49 16.14
N HIS A 156 -1.07 -1.62 17.07
CA HIS A 156 0.31 -1.36 17.48
C HIS A 156 0.74 -2.29 18.60
#